data_4f2f19bca4462f315d63334239c2227a
#
_entry.id   4f2f19bca4462f315d63334239c2227a
#
_cell.length_a   1.000
_cell.length_b   1.000
_cell.length_c   1.000
_cell.angle_alpha   90.00
_cell.angle_beta   90.00
_cell.angle_gamma   90.00
#
_symmetry.space_group_name_H-M   'P 1'
#
loop_
_entity.id
_entity.type
_entity.pdbx_description
1 polymer ?
#
loop_
_entity_poly.entity_id
_entity_poly.type
_entity_poly.pdbx_seq_one_letter_code
_entity_poly.pdbx_strand_id
1 'polypeptide(L)'
;MERSKAEAVIEAILFTMGDSVEISRLAEVIEEDVKTTKSILKDMAARYGEENRGIGLTQFNDSVQLCTKADMYEYLIKIAKTPRKMTLTDTVLETLSIIAYKQPVTRLEIERVRGVSCDHAINKLLEYDLIAELGRLDAPGRPLLFGTTEQFLRCFGVKSLEELPELNPVQVEEFKQQAEQEVQLTLNI
;
A
#
# COMPACT_ATOMS: atom_id res chain seq x y z
N MET A 1 23.48 6.82 21.08
CA MET A 1 23.90 8.07 20.33
C MET A 1 23.19 9.28 20.94
N GLU A 2 23.75 10.52 20.83
CA GLU A 2 23.02 11.72 21.21
C GLU A 2 21.76 11.90 20.33
N ARG A 3 20.61 12.27 20.93
CA ARG A 3 19.31 12.30 20.25
C ARG A 3 19.32 13.20 19.01
N SER A 4 19.89 14.38 19.09
CA SER A 4 20.00 15.31 17.95
C SER A 4 20.83 14.72 16.80
N LYS A 5 21.85 13.97 17.11
CA LYS A 5 22.68 13.28 16.15
C LYS A 5 21.91 12.10 15.52
N ALA A 6 21.17 11.33 16.30
CA ALA A 6 20.34 10.24 15.82
C ALA A 6 19.28 10.74 14.83
N GLU A 7 18.61 11.84 15.14
CA GLU A 7 17.64 12.48 14.23
C GLU A 7 18.28 12.90 12.90
N ALA A 8 19.45 13.54 12.93
CA ALA A 8 20.15 13.92 11.71
C ALA A 8 20.60 12.73 10.86
N VAL A 9 21.01 11.64 11.50
CA VAL A 9 21.36 10.39 10.82
C VAL A 9 20.13 9.77 10.15
N ILE A 10 19.01 9.66 10.87
CA ILE A 10 17.75 9.14 10.32
C ILE A 10 17.30 10.00 9.11
N GLU A 11 17.31 11.32 9.25
CA GLU A 11 16.95 12.25 8.16
C GLU A 11 17.81 12.01 6.91
N ALA A 12 19.12 11.91 7.09
CA ALA A 12 20.06 11.68 6.01
C ALA A 12 19.81 10.32 5.30
N ILE A 13 19.53 9.26 6.08
CA ILE A 13 19.21 7.94 5.54
C ILE A 13 17.92 8.01 4.72
N LEU A 14 16.84 8.52 5.29
CA LEU A 14 15.54 8.60 4.63
C LEU A 14 15.58 9.45 3.36
N PHE A 15 16.33 10.55 3.39
CA PHE A 15 16.54 11.40 2.21
C PHE A 15 17.30 10.67 1.11
N THR A 16 18.37 9.95 1.47
CA THR A 16 19.23 9.24 0.51
C THR A 16 18.53 8.03 -0.11
N MET A 17 17.77 7.29 0.71
CA MET A 17 17.07 6.09 0.23
C MET A 17 15.91 6.43 -0.71
N GLY A 18 15.20 7.53 -0.46
CA GLY A 18 14.03 7.93 -1.25
C GLY A 18 12.80 7.03 -1.06
N ASP A 19 13.01 5.78 -0.70
CA ASP A 19 11.99 4.79 -0.39
C ASP A 19 11.82 4.60 1.12
N SER A 20 10.83 3.80 1.51
CA SER A 20 10.60 3.46 2.91
C SER A 20 11.76 2.63 3.47
N VAL A 21 12.10 2.88 4.73
CA VAL A 21 13.13 2.15 5.48
C VAL A 21 12.51 1.54 6.72
N GLU A 22 12.78 0.26 6.96
CA GLU A 22 12.33 -0.43 8.18
C GLU A 22 12.88 0.23 9.44
N ILE A 23 12.01 0.41 10.44
CA ILE A 23 12.38 1.04 11.73
C ILE A 23 13.47 0.22 12.44
N SER A 24 13.45 -1.10 12.31
CA SER A 24 14.48 -2.00 12.82
C SER A 24 15.87 -1.67 12.27
N ARG A 25 15.98 -1.40 10.95
CA ARG A 25 17.26 -1.02 10.32
C ARG A 25 17.75 0.35 10.77
N LEU A 26 16.83 1.31 10.95
CA LEU A 26 17.18 2.62 11.51
C LEU A 26 17.70 2.48 12.94
N ALA A 27 17.05 1.65 13.76
CA ALA A 27 17.46 1.35 15.13
C ALA A 27 18.88 0.78 15.19
N GLU A 28 19.22 -0.17 14.33
CA GLU A 28 20.56 -0.73 14.22
C GLU A 28 21.62 0.34 13.89
N VAL A 29 21.33 1.21 12.93
CA VAL A 29 22.30 2.24 12.50
C VAL A 29 22.54 3.31 13.56
N ILE A 30 21.52 3.69 14.32
CA ILE A 30 21.67 4.68 15.39
C ILE A 30 22.09 4.05 16.74
N GLU A 31 22.25 2.71 16.77
CA GLU A 31 22.62 1.94 17.96
C GLU A 31 21.65 2.12 19.13
N GLU A 32 20.34 2.13 18.83
CA GLU A 32 19.26 2.27 19.80
C GLU A 32 18.25 1.13 19.65
N ASP A 33 17.38 0.96 20.63
CA ASP A 33 16.27 0.00 20.51
C ASP A 33 15.13 0.55 19.65
N VAL A 34 14.29 -0.36 19.12
CA VAL A 34 13.15 0.00 18.24
C VAL A 34 12.17 0.96 18.93
N LYS A 35 11.96 0.83 20.25
CA LYS A 35 11.04 1.68 20.99
C LYS A 35 11.56 3.13 21.08
N THR A 36 12.84 3.28 21.37
CA THR A 36 13.53 4.60 21.37
C THR A 36 13.49 5.21 19.97
N THR A 37 13.78 4.42 18.94
CA THR A 37 13.73 4.86 17.55
C THR A 37 12.31 5.32 17.14
N LYS A 38 11.25 4.58 17.51
CA LYS A 38 9.85 5.00 17.30
C LYS A 38 9.54 6.34 18.03
N SER A 39 10.09 6.56 19.23
CA SER A 39 9.94 7.85 19.93
C SER A 39 10.63 8.99 19.19
N ILE A 40 11.84 8.77 18.67
CA ILE A 40 12.57 9.77 17.86
C ILE A 40 11.77 10.10 16.59
N LEU A 41 11.31 9.09 15.87
CA LEU A 41 10.52 9.26 14.64
C LEU A 41 9.21 10.02 14.89
N LYS A 42 8.55 9.81 16.04
CA LYS A 42 7.35 10.54 16.43
C LYS A 42 7.63 12.05 16.60
N ASP A 43 8.73 12.40 17.24
CA ASP A 43 9.11 13.83 17.44
C ASP A 43 9.57 14.46 16.11
N MET A 44 10.27 13.70 15.27
CA MET A 44 10.58 14.12 13.90
C MET A 44 9.30 14.37 13.10
N ALA A 45 8.33 13.44 13.14
CA ALA A 45 7.06 13.57 12.42
C ALA A 45 6.29 14.82 12.86
N ALA A 46 6.29 15.15 14.15
CA ALA A 46 5.65 16.37 14.65
C ALA A 46 6.29 17.64 14.05
N ARG A 47 7.63 17.72 14.00
CA ARG A 47 8.36 18.86 13.41
C ARG A 47 8.19 18.94 11.90
N TYR A 48 8.17 17.82 11.19
CA TYR A 48 7.88 17.77 9.75
C TYR A 48 6.40 18.05 9.44
N GLY A 49 5.51 17.89 10.44
CA GLY A 49 4.09 18.24 10.36
C GLY A 49 3.78 19.72 10.29
N GLU A 50 4.73 20.61 10.70
CA GLU A 50 4.55 22.07 10.70
C GLU A 50 4.20 22.60 9.30
N GLU A 51 3.38 23.66 9.24
CA GLU A 51 2.86 24.24 8.00
C GLU A 51 3.93 24.75 7.04
N ASN A 52 5.06 25.20 7.57
CA ASN A 52 6.18 25.74 6.78
C ASN A 52 7.08 24.67 6.15
N ARG A 53 6.71 23.39 6.25
CA ARG A 53 7.46 22.26 5.68
C ARG A 53 6.73 21.66 4.48
N GLY A 54 7.43 21.54 3.35
CA GLY A 54 6.89 20.90 2.14
C GLY A 54 7.02 19.37 2.10
N ILE A 55 7.78 18.79 3.04
CA ILE A 55 7.95 17.34 3.21
C ILE A 55 7.43 16.91 4.56
N GLY A 56 6.98 15.68 4.66
CA GLY A 56 6.49 15.04 5.87
C GLY A 56 7.13 13.68 6.09
N LEU A 57 7.01 13.15 7.29
CA LEU A 57 7.43 11.80 7.64
C LEU A 57 6.17 10.91 7.66
N THR A 58 6.12 9.93 6.79
CA THR A 58 4.99 8.99 6.69
C THR A 58 5.44 7.62 7.15
N GLN A 59 4.64 6.97 7.99
CA GLN A 59 4.87 5.62 8.46
C GLN A 59 3.92 4.66 7.75
N PHE A 60 4.47 3.52 7.30
CA PHE A 60 3.74 2.40 6.70
C PHE A 60 4.09 1.14 7.49
N ASN A 61 3.16 0.56 8.23
CA ASN A 61 3.44 -0.59 9.11
C ASN A 61 4.68 -0.33 10.01
N ASP A 62 5.74 -1.08 9.79
CA ASP A 62 7.02 -0.96 10.51
C ASP A 62 8.12 -0.24 9.70
N SER A 63 7.75 0.44 8.61
CA SER A 63 8.65 1.25 7.78
C SER A 63 8.29 2.73 7.85
N VAL A 64 9.24 3.59 7.52
CA VAL A 64 9.06 5.04 7.51
C VAL A 64 9.74 5.67 6.28
N GLN A 65 9.14 6.74 5.74
CA GLN A 65 9.64 7.45 4.55
C GLN A 65 9.46 8.95 4.69
N LEU A 66 10.36 9.72 4.09
CA LEU A 66 10.14 11.15 3.80
C LEU A 66 9.33 11.28 2.50
N CYS A 67 8.19 11.97 2.58
CA CYS A 67 7.30 12.18 1.45
C CYS A 67 6.99 13.68 1.31
N THR A 68 6.67 14.12 0.10
CA THR A 68 6.09 15.45 -0.10
C THR A 68 4.68 15.50 0.48
N LYS A 69 4.29 16.64 1.06
CA LYS A 69 2.94 16.82 1.56
C LYS A 69 1.95 16.98 0.41
N ALA A 70 0.70 16.55 0.62
CA ALA A 70 -0.35 16.56 -0.40
C ALA A 70 -0.66 17.99 -0.91
N ASP A 71 -0.58 18.99 -0.05
CA ASP A 71 -0.78 20.41 -0.40
C ASP A 71 0.31 20.97 -1.35
N MET A 72 1.44 20.28 -1.47
CA MET A 72 2.50 20.64 -2.43
C MET A 72 2.24 20.11 -3.84
N TYR A 73 1.25 19.24 -4.03
CA TYR A 73 0.99 18.56 -5.31
C TYR A 73 0.83 19.52 -6.49
N GLU A 74 0.08 20.60 -6.33
CA GLU A 74 -0.17 21.60 -7.38
C GLU A 74 1.12 22.27 -7.92
N TYR A 75 2.16 22.33 -7.08
CA TYR A 75 3.46 22.88 -7.46
C TYR A 75 4.33 21.83 -8.13
N LEU A 76 4.30 20.61 -7.62
CA LEU A 76 5.13 19.50 -8.10
C LEU A 76 4.76 19.07 -9.51
N ILE A 77 3.45 19.02 -9.84
CA ILE A 77 3.00 18.66 -11.20
C ILE A 77 3.47 19.63 -12.29
N LYS A 78 3.89 20.86 -11.95
CA LYS A 78 4.41 21.84 -12.91
C LYS A 78 5.84 21.51 -13.36
N ILE A 79 6.58 20.73 -12.58
CA ILE A 79 7.98 20.37 -12.82
C ILE A 79 8.12 18.88 -13.14
N ALA A 80 7.38 18.04 -12.45
CA ALA A 80 7.41 16.60 -12.67
C ALA A 80 6.72 16.25 -14.00
N LYS A 81 7.31 15.33 -14.76
CA LYS A 81 6.60 14.69 -15.88
C LYS A 81 5.37 14.04 -15.29
N THR A 82 4.20 14.30 -15.89
CA THR A 82 2.92 13.75 -15.45
C THR A 82 3.07 12.24 -15.20
N PRO A 83 2.86 11.76 -13.97
CA PRO A 83 2.95 10.34 -13.70
C PRO A 83 1.93 9.60 -14.59
N ARG A 84 2.24 8.37 -15.02
CA ARG A 84 1.29 7.56 -15.76
C ARG A 84 0.00 7.47 -14.96
N LYS A 85 -1.11 7.93 -15.56
CA LYS A 85 -2.42 7.88 -14.92
C LYS A 85 -2.79 6.41 -14.71
N MET A 86 -2.79 5.95 -13.47
CA MET A 86 -3.32 4.63 -13.12
C MET A 86 -4.82 4.63 -13.41
N THR A 87 -5.26 3.83 -14.36
CA THR A 87 -6.68 3.63 -14.62
C THR A 87 -7.11 2.36 -13.93
N LEU A 88 -7.73 2.50 -12.76
CA LEU A 88 -8.33 1.40 -12.03
C LEU A 88 -9.80 1.32 -12.46
N THR A 89 -10.14 0.33 -13.28
CA THR A 89 -11.53 0.01 -13.62
C THR A 89 -12.20 -0.67 -12.43
N ASP A 90 -13.54 -0.71 -12.40
CA ASP A 90 -14.30 -1.36 -11.32
C ASP A 90 -13.86 -2.82 -11.12
N THR A 91 -13.68 -3.57 -12.20
CA THR A 91 -13.15 -4.94 -12.20
C THR A 91 -11.78 -5.08 -11.51
N VAL A 92 -10.88 -4.12 -11.75
CA VAL A 92 -9.54 -4.10 -11.12
C VAL A 92 -9.64 -3.73 -9.65
N LEU A 93 -10.50 -2.76 -9.30
CA LEU A 93 -10.77 -2.35 -7.92
C LEU A 93 -11.40 -3.46 -7.09
N GLU A 94 -12.37 -4.20 -7.63
CA GLU A 94 -12.96 -5.37 -6.96
C GLU A 94 -11.91 -6.45 -6.67
N THR A 95 -11.08 -6.77 -7.66
CA THR A 95 -9.99 -7.74 -7.48
C THR A 95 -9.02 -7.29 -6.41
N LEU A 96 -8.63 -6.02 -6.42
CA LEU A 96 -7.76 -5.43 -5.42
C LEU A 96 -8.38 -5.47 -4.02
N SER A 97 -9.66 -5.17 -3.89
CA SER A 97 -10.39 -5.24 -2.62
C SER A 97 -10.39 -6.67 -2.04
N ILE A 98 -10.65 -7.68 -2.87
CA ILE A 98 -10.58 -9.08 -2.44
C ILE A 98 -9.19 -9.42 -1.90
N ILE A 99 -8.14 -9.00 -2.61
CA ILE A 99 -6.76 -9.24 -2.17
C ILE A 99 -6.49 -8.51 -0.85
N ALA A 100 -6.84 -7.23 -0.74
CA ALA A 100 -6.57 -6.41 0.43
C ALA A 100 -7.20 -6.99 1.72
N TYR A 101 -8.41 -7.55 1.62
CA TYR A 101 -9.12 -8.09 2.79
C TYR A 101 -8.90 -9.58 3.05
N LYS A 102 -8.39 -10.34 2.07
CA LYS A 102 -8.23 -11.80 2.21
C LYS A 102 -6.79 -12.29 2.17
N GLN A 103 -5.84 -11.40 1.95
CA GLN A 103 -4.43 -11.76 1.84
C GLN A 103 -3.89 -12.51 3.07
N PRO A 104 -2.97 -13.47 2.87
CA PRO A 104 -2.47 -13.95 1.58
C PRO A 104 -3.50 -14.81 0.85
N VAL A 105 -3.73 -14.59 -0.43
CA VAL A 105 -4.81 -15.19 -1.22
C VAL A 105 -4.32 -15.69 -2.58
N THR A 106 -4.85 -16.85 -3.02
CA THR A 106 -4.52 -17.42 -4.33
C THR A 106 -5.45 -16.89 -5.42
N ARG A 107 -5.00 -16.97 -6.69
CA ARG A 107 -5.84 -16.63 -7.83
C ARG A 107 -7.18 -17.38 -7.83
N LEU A 108 -7.16 -18.68 -7.56
CA LEU A 108 -8.38 -19.50 -7.55
C LEU A 108 -9.40 -19.02 -6.51
N GLU A 109 -8.93 -18.58 -5.34
CA GLU A 109 -9.80 -18.01 -4.30
C GLU A 109 -10.40 -16.67 -4.71
N ILE A 110 -9.62 -15.82 -5.39
CA ILE A 110 -10.11 -14.56 -5.96
C ILE A 110 -11.19 -14.84 -7.00
N GLU A 111 -10.95 -15.75 -7.94
CA GLU A 111 -11.91 -16.15 -9.00
C GLU A 111 -13.19 -16.75 -8.41
N ARG A 112 -13.10 -17.51 -7.32
CA ARG A 112 -14.29 -18.04 -6.62
C ARG A 112 -15.16 -16.93 -6.02
N VAL A 113 -14.58 -15.86 -5.57
CA VAL A 113 -15.34 -14.71 -5.03
C VAL A 113 -15.96 -13.91 -6.16
N ARG A 114 -15.20 -13.70 -7.24
CA ARG A 114 -15.65 -12.90 -8.38
C ARG A 114 -16.58 -13.63 -9.35
N GLY A 115 -16.54 -14.96 -9.38
CA GLY A 115 -17.27 -15.77 -10.34
C GLY A 115 -16.69 -15.78 -11.77
N VAL A 116 -15.64 -15.00 -12.04
CA VAL A 116 -15.01 -14.83 -13.36
C VAL A 116 -13.48 -14.84 -13.26
N SER A 117 -12.80 -15.08 -14.41
CA SER A 117 -11.33 -15.01 -14.46
C SER A 117 -10.81 -13.63 -14.08
N CYS A 118 -9.73 -13.61 -13.30
CA CYS A 118 -9.10 -12.38 -12.81
C CYS A 118 -7.68 -12.12 -13.35
N ASP A 119 -7.22 -12.89 -14.34
CA ASP A 119 -5.85 -12.80 -14.88
C ASP A 119 -5.46 -11.37 -15.29
N HIS A 120 -6.32 -10.71 -16.06
CA HIS A 120 -6.07 -9.36 -16.53
C HIS A 120 -5.96 -8.37 -15.35
N ALA A 121 -6.85 -8.49 -14.37
CA ALA A 121 -6.86 -7.62 -13.20
C ALA A 121 -5.61 -7.83 -12.34
N ILE A 122 -5.23 -9.08 -12.07
CA ILE A 122 -4.01 -9.41 -11.31
C ILE A 122 -2.76 -8.86 -12.02
N ASN A 123 -2.61 -9.10 -13.33
CA ASN A 123 -1.47 -8.60 -14.08
C ASN A 123 -1.39 -7.06 -14.05
N LYS A 124 -2.53 -6.39 -14.15
CA LYS A 124 -2.61 -4.93 -14.05
C LYS A 124 -2.22 -4.41 -12.67
N LEU A 125 -2.65 -5.09 -11.62
CA LEU A 125 -2.32 -4.75 -10.24
C LEU A 125 -0.83 -4.96 -9.93
N LEU A 126 -0.22 -6.01 -10.49
CA LEU A 126 1.23 -6.25 -10.44
C LEU A 126 2.00 -5.16 -11.21
N GLU A 127 1.54 -4.79 -12.43
CA GLU A 127 2.14 -3.71 -13.24
C GLU A 127 2.15 -2.37 -12.49
N TYR A 128 1.10 -2.11 -11.69
CA TYR A 128 0.97 -0.89 -10.88
C TYR A 128 1.66 -0.99 -9.51
N ASP A 129 2.30 -2.12 -9.22
CA ASP A 129 2.91 -2.39 -7.92
C ASP A 129 1.94 -2.24 -6.73
N LEU A 130 0.64 -2.47 -6.97
CA LEU A 130 -0.38 -2.44 -5.91
C LEU A 130 -0.47 -3.76 -5.15
N ILE A 131 -0.06 -4.87 -5.80
CA ILE A 131 0.04 -6.20 -5.20
C ILE A 131 1.39 -6.83 -5.52
N ALA A 132 1.80 -7.81 -4.73
CA ALA A 132 3.00 -8.60 -4.94
C ALA A 132 2.73 -10.09 -4.70
N GLU A 133 3.63 -10.93 -5.22
CA GLU A 133 3.68 -12.35 -4.92
C GLU A 133 4.36 -12.55 -3.56
N LEU A 134 3.61 -13.07 -2.58
CA LEU A 134 4.12 -13.32 -1.21
C LEU A 134 4.78 -14.70 -1.06
N GLY A 135 4.66 -15.55 -2.07
CA GLY A 135 5.17 -16.92 -2.06
C GLY A 135 4.20 -17.90 -2.70
N ARG A 136 4.27 -19.16 -2.30
CA ARG A 136 3.42 -20.23 -2.82
C ARG A 136 2.74 -20.99 -1.69
N LEU A 137 1.46 -21.30 -1.87
CA LEU A 137 0.71 -22.14 -0.95
C LEU A 137 1.23 -23.58 -1.02
N ASP A 138 1.39 -24.22 0.13
CA ASP A 138 1.74 -25.64 0.21
C ASP A 138 0.49 -26.52 -0.02
N ALA A 139 0.12 -26.64 -1.29
CA ALA A 139 -1.03 -27.40 -1.79
C ALA A 139 -0.72 -27.96 -3.19
N PRO A 140 -1.48 -28.93 -3.70
CA PRO A 140 -1.32 -29.44 -5.06
C PRO A 140 -1.28 -28.31 -6.10
N GLY A 141 -0.26 -28.34 -6.97
CA GLY A 141 -0.02 -27.27 -7.96
C GLY A 141 0.72 -26.04 -7.41
N ARG A 142 1.00 -25.95 -6.09
CA ARG A 142 1.73 -24.87 -5.43
C ARG A 142 1.36 -23.46 -5.94
N PRO A 143 0.08 -23.06 -5.86
CA PRO A 143 -0.37 -21.80 -6.42
C PRO A 143 0.29 -20.61 -5.75
N LEU A 144 0.47 -19.52 -6.52
CA LEU A 144 0.99 -18.24 -6.02
C LEU A 144 0.01 -17.62 -5.02
N LEU A 145 0.57 -17.01 -3.98
CA LEU A 145 -0.12 -16.20 -2.99
C LEU A 145 0.15 -14.71 -3.28
N PHE A 146 -0.92 -13.92 -3.28
CA PHE A 146 -0.87 -12.48 -3.50
C PHE A 146 -1.21 -11.71 -2.23
N GLY A 147 -0.61 -10.54 -2.10
CA GLY A 147 -0.93 -9.55 -1.08
C GLY A 147 -0.64 -8.14 -1.56
N THR A 148 -1.08 -7.15 -0.79
CA THR A 148 -0.88 -5.74 -1.10
C THR A 148 0.54 -5.29 -0.75
N THR A 149 0.98 -4.21 -1.39
CA THR A 149 2.30 -3.58 -1.21
C THR A 149 2.20 -2.28 -0.40
N GLU A 150 3.33 -1.67 -0.08
CA GLU A 150 3.35 -0.30 0.45
C GLU A 150 2.81 0.72 -0.56
N GLN A 151 2.98 0.48 -1.87
CA GLN A 151 2.40 1.34 -2.89
C GLN A 151 0.87 1.37 -2.82
N PHE A 152 0.24 0.23 -2.49
CA PHE A 152 -1.19 0.20 -2.18
C PHE A 152 -1.53 1.13 -1.00
N LEU A 153 -0.80 1.01 0.11
CA LEU A 153 -1.04 1.87 1.29
C LEU A 153 -0.92 3.37 0.94
N ARG A 154 0.10 3.73 0.16
CA ARG A 154 0.30 5.11 -0.33
C ARG A 154 -0.85 5.58 -1.22
N CYS A 155 -1.28 4.76 -2.17
CA CYS A 155 -2.34 5.12 -3.13
C CYS A 155 -3.69 5.33 -2.45
N PHE A 156 -3.98 4.57 -1.39
CA PHE A 156 -5.24 4.64 -0.66
C PHE A 156 -5.17 5.53 0.59
N GLY A 157 -4.00 6.09 0.90
CA GLY A 157 -3.80 7.02 2.01
C GLY A 157 -3.93 6.39 3.39
N VAL A 158 -3.70 5.08 3.50
CA VAL A 158 -3.73 4.31 4.75
C VAL A 158 -2.31 3.95 5.20
N LYS A 159 -2.09 3.84 6.51
CA LYS A 159 -0.78 3.51 7.09
C LYS A 159 -0.59 2.01 7.28
N SER A 160 -1.69 1.27 7.42
CA SER A 160 -1.70 -0.18 7.57
C SER A 160 -3.02 -0.75 7.03
N LEU A 161 -3.10 -2.07 6.87
CA LEU A 161 -4.32 -2.76 6.48
C LEU A 161 -5.43 -2.66 7.55
N GLU A 162 -5.06 -2.43 8.79
CA GLU A 162 -6.00 -2.26 9.90
C GLU A 162 -6.81 -0.96 9.80
N GLU A 163 -6.31 0.02 9.05
CA GLU A 163 -7.02 1.29 8.77
C GLU A 163 -8.05 1.16 7.64
N LEU A 164 -8.10 0.02 6.95
CA LEU A 164 -9.13 -0.22 5.93
C LEU A 164 -10.52 -0.28 6.58
N PRO A 165 -11.56 0.28 5.93
CA PRO A 165 -12.92 0.21 6.42
C PRO A 165 -13.36 -1.24 6.66
N GLU A 166 -14.11 -1.51 7.72
CA GLU A 166 -14.73 -2.83 7.91
C GLU A 166 -15.68 -3.12 6.75
N LEU A 167 -15.57 -4.33 6.18
CA LEU A 167 -16.49 -4.79 5.14
C LEU A 167 -17.90 -4.86 5.70
N ASN A 168 -18.78 -3.99 5.26
CA ASN A 168 -20.19 -4.09 5.58
C ASN A 168 -20.76 -5.35 4.88
N PRO A 169 -21.37 -6.31 5.60
CA PRO A 169 -21.95 -7.52 5.01
C PRO A 169 -22.94 -7.24 3.88
N VAL A 170 -23.65 -6.12 3.94
CA VAL A 170 -24.60 -5.68 2.90
C VAL A 170 -23.87 -5.33 1.59
N GLN A 171 -22.74 -4.64 1.67
CA GLN A 171 -21.93 -4.30 0.49
C GLN A 171 -21.33 -5.54 -0.17
N VAL A 172 -20.92 -6.54 0.61
CA VAL A 172 -20.39 -7.81 0.07
C VAL A 172 -21.47 -8.56 -0.71
N GLU A 173 -22.71 -8.53 -0.25
CA GLU A 173 -23.85 -9.16 -0.93
C GLU A 173 -24.25 -8.38 -2.22
N GLU A 174 -24.24 -7.05 -2.16
CA GLU A 174 -24.47 -6.19 -3.33
C GLU A 174 -23.41 -6.40 -4.42
N PHE A 175 -22.13 -6.50 -4.06
CA PHE A 175 -21.05 -6.81 -5.01
C PHE A 175 -21.21 -8.20 -5.66
N LYS A 176 -21.66 -9.21 -4.91
CA LYS A 176 -21.96 -10.53 -5.48
C LYS A 176 -23.10 -10.47 -6.49
N GLN A 177 -24.19 -9.79 -6.15
CA GLN A 177 -25.36 -9.63 -7.02
C GLN A 177 -25.03 -8.86 -8.30
N GLN A 178 -24.19 -7.81 -8.20
CA GLN A 178 -23.73 -7.05 -9.37
C GLN A 178 -22.84 -7.91 -10.28
N ALA A 179 -21.92 -8.69 -9.73
CA ALA A 179 -21.08 -9.61 -10.48
C ALA A 179 -21.90 -10.71 -11.20
N GLU A 180 -22.93 -11.26 -10.54
CA GLU A 180 -23.85 -12.24 -11.14
C GLU A 180 -24.68 -11.62 -12.27
N GLN A 181 -25.11 -10.37 -12.15
CA GLN A 181 -25.85 -9.64 -13.20
C GLN A 181 -24.97 -9.34 -14.41
N GLU A 182 -23.71 -8.96 -14.24
CA GLU A 182 -22.78 -8.73 -15.34
C GLU A 182 -22.49 -10.02 -16.13
N VAL A 183 -22.36 -11.15 -15.44
CA VAL A 183 -22.19 -12.47 -16.08
C VAL A 183 -23.42 -12.84 -16.90
N GLN A 184 -24.64 -12.61 -16.38
CA GLN A 184 -25.87 -12.87 -17.12
C GLN A 184 -26.05 -11.96 -18.34
N LEU A 185 -25.64 -10.70 -18.26
CA LEU A 185 -25.67 -9.77 -19.39
C LEU A 185 -24.66 -10.16 -20.48
N THR A 186 -23.51 -10.72 -20.12
CA THR A 186 -22.47 -11.14 -21.07
C THR A 186 -22.81 -12.47 -21.76
N LEU A 187 -23.62 -13.32 -21.11
CA LEU A 187 -24.06 -14.61 -21.67
C LEU A 187 -25.29 -14.49 -22.60
N ASN A 188 -25.99 -13.35 -22.59
CA ASN A 188 -27.18 -13.10 -23.42
C ASN A 188 -26.89 -12.25 -24.68
N ILE A 189 -25.61 -12.12 -25.06
CA ILE A 189 -25.15 -11.63 -26.36
C ILE A 189 -24.51 -12.77 -27.11
#